data_a0fe8850d3b6f805e57149dbb88ee8c7
#
_entry.id   a0fe8850d3b6f805e57149dbb88ee8c7
#
_cell.length_a   1.000
_cell.length_b   1.000
_cell.length_c   1.000
_cell.angle_alpha   90.00
_cell.angle_beta   90.00
_cell.angle_gamma   90.00
#
_symmetry.space_group_name_H-M   'P 1'
#
loop_
_entity.id
_entity.type
_entity.pdbx_description
1 polymer ?
#
loop_
_entity_poly.entity_id
_entity_poly.type
_entity_poly.pdbx_seq_one_letter_code
_entity_poly.pdbx_strand_id
1 'polypeptide(L)'
;MCIRDRNSSIRPFTISRVGSGYHDPLDGAADFPSASALRSLLAKQGKQALLSQLQCYPELQPLLPLWEEVLSQNTFLFSNDLSSPLHYRLLTAAPGSFGTYAEVGKELADKLEANRLSFTNWGDLCARLKTREITYSKISRCLCRILLSVSQEMLLAARDNDYTPYARILGFRKSASPLLSVLKKNSSIPLISRPAAAARSLSPEALALYEKDVLAAHLTQTARCAKTGQLPVHEYTRQLILL
;
A
#
# COMPACT_ATOMS: atom_id res chain seq x y z
N MET A 1 6.80 -15.52 -12.49
CA MET A 1 7.83 -15.11 -13.47
C MET A 1 9.17 -15.11 -12.76
N CYS A 2 10.04 -16.05 -13.08
CA CYS A 2 11.36 -16.19 -12.44
C CYS A 2 12.36 -15.18 -13.03
N ILE A 3 13.27 -14.66 -12.19
CA ILE A 3 14.39 -13.81 -12.64
C ILE A 3 15.20 -14.52 -13.77
N ARG A 4 15.27 -15.84 -13.72
CA ARG A 4 15.96 -16.67 -14.74
C ARG A 4 15.34 -16.56 -16.14
N ASP A 5 14.06 -16.25 -16.25
CA ASP A 5 13.33 -16.22 -17.53
C ASP A 5 13.52 -14.91 -18.31
N ARG A 6 14.20 -13.91 -17.74
CA ARG A 6 14.32 -12.56 -18.31
C ARG A 6 15.66 -12.23 -18.92
N ASN A 7 16.57 -13.16 -19.06
CA ASN A 7 17.94 -12.89 -19.54
C ASN A 7 18.59 -11.65 -18.88
N SER A 8 18.37 -11.52 -17.56
CA SER A 8 18.77 -10.37 -16.76
C SER A 8 20.18 -10.57 -16.19
N SER A 9 20.97 -9.50 -16.11
CA SER A 9 22.27 -9.47 -15.43
C SER A 9 22.13 -9.53 -13.87
N ILE A 10 20.92 -9.47 -13.35
CA ILE A 10 20.64 -9.56 -11.92
C ILE A 10 20.98 -10.96 -11.40
N ARG A 11 21.90 -11.02 -10.44
CA ARG A 11 22.26 -12.27 -9.77
C ARG A 11 21.33 -12.51 -8.59
N PRO A 12 20.58 -13.63 -8.55
CA PRO A 12 19.74 -13.96 -7.39
C PRO A 12 20.63 -14.34 -6.19
N PHE A 13 20.35 -13.74 -5.05
CA PHE A 13 20.95 -14.09 -3.78
C PHE A 13 19.86 -14.58 -2.83
N THR A 14 20.05 -15.76 -2.24
CA THR A 14 19.05 -16.39 -1.37
C THR A 14 19.52 -16.31 0.08
N ILE A 15 18.68 -15.80 0.96
CA ILE A 15 18.87 -15.83 2.41
C ILE A 15 17.84 -16.80 2.99
N SER A 16 18.31 -17.74 3.81
CA SER A 16 17.41 -18.64 4.54
C SER A 16 16.56 -17.85 5.54
N ARG A 17 15.26 -18.15 5.57
CA ARG A 17 14.37 -17.56 6.56
C ARG A 17 14.59 -18.23 7.91
N VAL A 18 14.69 -17.42 8.97
CA VAL A 18 14.69 -17.87 10.37
C VAL A 18 13.32 -17.54 10.98
N GLY A 19 12.81 -18.41 11.85
CA GLY A 19 11.52 -18.26 12.52
C GLY A 19 10.34 -18.85 11.76
N SER A 20 9.13 -18.39 12.08
CA SER A 20 7.87 -18.93 11.56
C SER A 20 7.70 -18.76 10.05
N GLY A 21 7.04 -19.71 9.40
CA GLY A 21 6.55 -19.61 8.03
C GLY A 21 5.49 -18.52 7.86
N TYR A 22 5.07 -18.25 6.62
CA TYR A 22 4.10 -17.19 6.34
C TYR A 22 2.71 -17.40 6.96
N HIS A 23 2.33 -18.64 7.17
CA HIS A 23 1.00 -19.03 7.62
C HIS A 23 1.00 -19.72 9.00
N ASP A 24 2.17 -19.79 9.63
CA ASP A 24 2.27 -20.42 10.94
C ASP A 24 1.53 -19.62 12.00
N PRO A 25 0.91 -20.29 12.98
CA PRO A 25 0.24 -19.64 14.08
C PRO A 25 1.23 -18.91 15.01
N LEU A 26 0.70 -18.07 15.89
CA LEU A 26 1.46 -17.43 16.96
C LEU A 26 1.43 -18.34 18.19
N ASP A 27 2.23 -19.38 18.21
CA ASP A 27 2.29 -20.38 19.29
C ASP A 27 3.54 -20.27 20.17
N GLY A 28 4.46 -19.34 19.83
CA GLY A 28 5.73 -19.17 20.55
C GLY A 28 6.75 -20.26 20.27
N ALA A 29 6.46 -21.21 19.37
CA ALA A 29 7.37 -22.34 19.08
C ALA A 29 8.58 -21.93 18.25
N ALA A 30 8.51 -20.83 17.52
CA ALA A 30 9.60 -20.30 16.69
C ALA A 30 10.20 -19.04 17.33
N ASP A 31 11.48 -18.77 17.08
CA ASP A 31 12.19 -17.59 17.61
C ASP A 31 11.56 -16.25 17.17
N PHE A 32 11.02 -16.22 15.95
CA PHE A 32 10.39 -15.02 15.39
C PHE A 32 9.02 -15.34 14.80
N PRO A 33 7.98 -14.54 15.16
CA PRO A 33 6.64 -14.69 14.61
C PRO A 33 6.58 -14.18 13.16
N SER A 34 5.62 -14.66 12.37
CA SER A 34 5.38 -14.12 11.04
C SER A 34 4.70 -12.74 11.12
N ALA A 35 5.15 -11.79 10.29
CA ALA A 35 4.52 -10.48 10.19
C ALA A 35 3.02 -10.55 9.79
N SER A 36 2.62 -11.60 9.07
CA SER A 36 1.21 -11.84 8.71
C SER A 36 0.37 -12.22 9.91
N ALA A 37 0.91 -13.07 10.79
CA ALA A 37 0.25 -13.47 12.01
C ALA A 37 0.10 -12.28 12.99
N LEU A 38 1.17 -11.47 13.18
CA LEU A 38 1.11 -10.24 14.00
C LEU A 38 0.06 -9.26 13.48
N ARG A 39 0.03 -9.00 12.16
CA ARG A 39 -1.00 -8.13 11.57
C ARG A 39 -2.41 -8.68 11.76
N SER A 40 -2.60 -9.99 11.61
CA SER A 40 -3.90 -10.64 11.83
C SER A 40 -4.34 -10.52 13.29
N LEU A 41 -3.43 -10.72 14.24
CA LEU A 41 -3.70 -10.56 15.66
C LEU A 41 -4.11 -9.11 15.99
N LEU A 42 -3.31 -8.14 15.53
CA LEU A 42 -3.60 -6.71 15.72
C LEU A 42 -4.97 -6.32 15.15
N ALA A 43 -5.31 -6.83 13.95
CA ALA A 43 -6.59 -6.53 13.31
C ALA A 43 -7.79 -7.14 14.02
N LYS A 44 -7.65 -8.34 14.60
CA LYS A 44 -8.75 -9.09 15.21
C LYS A 44 -8.93 -8.81 16.71
N GLN A 45 -7.82 -8.66 17.44
CA GLN A 45 -7.81 -8.62 18.90
C GLN A 45 -7.21 -7.32 19.46
N GLY A 46 -6.65 -6.48 18.61
CA GLY A 46 -6.17 -5.15 18.99
C GLY A 46 -4.76 -5.13 19.57
N LYS A 47 -4.37 -3.93 20.03
CA LYS A 47 -3.01 -3.61 20.45
C LYS A 47 -2.54 -4.39 21.68
N GLN A 48 -3.43 -4.53 22.67
CA GLN A 48 -3.09 -5.20 23.93
C GLN A 48 -2.77 -6.68 23.73
N ALA A 49 -3.60 -7.38 22.94
CA ALA A 49 -3.34 -8.78 22.59
C ALA A 49 -2.02 -8.96 21.83
N LEU A 50 -1.70 -8.01 20.93
CA LEU A 50 -0.41 -8.03 20.24
C LEU A 50 0.76 -7.87 21.21
N LEU A 51 0.71 -6.92 22.13
CA LEU A 51 1.78 -6.72 23.13
C LEU A 51 1.96 -7.96 24.01
N SER A 52 0.87 -8.53 24.51
CA SER A 52 0.92 -9.76 25.31
C SER A 52 1.56 -10.93 24.54
N GLN A 53 1.24 -11.04 23.26
CA GLN A 53 1.83 -12.09 22.43
C GLN A 53 3.30 -11.86 22.15
N LEU A 54 3.74 -10.60 21.92
CA LEU A 54 5.15 -10.27 21.67
C LEU A 54 6.02 -10.59 22.90
N GLN A 55 5.47 -10.53 24.12
CA GLN A 55 6.18 -10.90 25.33
C GLN A 55 6.54 -12.40 25.39
N CYS A 56 5.86 -13.25 24.63
CA CYS A 56 6.16 -14.68 24.56
C CYS A 56 7.40 -15.01 23.68
N TYR A 57 8.00 -14.02 23.00
CA TYR A 57 9.15 -14.19 22.14
C TYR A 57 10.40 -13.56 22.76
N PRO A 58 11.33 -14.36 23.31
CA PRO A 58 12.54 -13.85 23.98
C PRO A 58 13.36 -12.91 23.09
N GLU A 59 13.50 -13.23 21.80
CA GLU A 59 14.25 -12.44 20.82
C GLU A 59 13.64 -11.07 20.54
N LEU A 60 12.38 -10.85 20.86
CA LEU A 60 11.68 -9.58 20.68
C LEU A 60 11.61 -8.73 21.96
N GLN A 61 12.05 -9.26 23.12
CA GLN A 61 12.04 -8.54 24.40
C GLN A 61 12.75 -7.18 24.33
N PRO A 62 13.93 -7.03 23.69
CA PRO A 62 14.60 -5.73 23.59
C PRO A 62 13.81 -4.68 22.79
N LEU A 63 12.87 -5.13 21.95
CA LEU A 63 12.05 -4.26 21.10
C LEU A 63 10.68 -3.90 21.71
N LEU A 64 10.31 -4.48 22.85
CA LEU A 64 9.00 -4.23 23.47
C LEU A 64 8.74 -2.74 23.77
N PRO A 65 9.68 -1.96 24.34
CA PRO A 65 9.45 -0.55 24.59
C PRO A 65 9.14 0.24 23.30
N LEU A 66 9.82 -0.10 22.19
CA LEU A 66 9.53 0.49 20.88
C LEU A 66 8.13 0.10 20.38
N TRP A 67 7.72 -1.17 20.56
CA TRP A 67 6.38 -1.61 20.19
C TRP A 67 5.30 -0.90 21.01
N GLU A 68 5.50 -0.73 22.32
CA GLU A 68 4.57 -0.01 23.21
C GLU A 68 4.42 1.44 22.75
N GLU A 69 5.51 2.13 22.47
CA GLU A 69 5.49 3.49 21.94
C GLU A 69 4.75 3.57 20.61
N VAL A 70 5.13 2.74 19.62
CA VAL A 70 4.52 2.74 18.29
C VAL A 70 3.03 2.41 18.36
N LEU A 71 2.63 1.43 19.16
CA LEU A 71 1.24 1.02 19.31
C LEU A 71 0.41 2.09 20.05
N SER A 72 0.98 2.79 21.02
CA SER A 72 0.28 3.86 21.74
C SER A 72 0.03 5.08 20.84
N GLN A 73 1.01 5.49 20.07
CA GLN A 73 0.97 6.73 19.27
C GLN A 73 0.25 6.59 17.93
N ASN A 74 0.11 5.37 17.39
CA ASN A 74 -0.36 5.19 16.04
C ASN A 74 -1.73 4.51 15.96
N THR A 75 -2.53 4.94 14.99
CA THR A 75 -3.75 4.27 14.56
C THR A 75 -3.45 3.44 13.33
N PHE A 76 -3.69 2.13 13.44
CA PHE A 76 -3.44 1.19 12.35
C PHE A 76 -4.67 1.07 11.46
N LEU A 77 -4.43 1.09 10.15
CA LEU A 77 -5.44 0.89 9.13
C LEU A 77 -5.22 -0.45 8.44
N PHE A 78 -6.33 -1.10 8.15
CA PHE A 78 -6.39 -2.36 7.43
C PHE A 78 -7.24 -2.20 6.17
N SER A 79 -7.16 -3.14 5.25
CA SER A 79 -7.93 -3.07 4.00
C SER A 79 -9.44 -2.94 4.23
N ASN A 80 -9.97 -3.53 5.30
CA ASN A 80 -11.39 -3.41 5.63
C ASN A 80 -11.83 -1.98 6.00
N ASP A 81 -10.91 -1.11 6.41
CA ASP A 81 -11.20 0.31 6.67
C ASP A 81 -11.50 1.09 5.38
N LEU A 82 -11.15 0.53 4.23
CA LEU A 82 -11.45 1.07 2.91
C LEU A 82 -12.71 0.45 2.27
N SER A 83 -13.49 -0.32 3.02
CA SER A 83 -14.69 -0.99 2.48
C SER A 83 -15.75 -0.01 2.01
N SER A 84 -16.05 1.05 2.77
CA SER A 84 -17.06 2.05 2.40
C SER A 84 -16.72 2.80 1.10
N PRO A 85 -15.51 3.37 0.93
CA PRO A 85 -15.15 3.97 -0.34
C PRO A 85 -15.09 2.96 -1.49
N LEU A 86 -14.75 1.69 -1.23
CA LEU A 86 -14.81 0.64 -2.24
C LEU A 86 -16.25 0.35 -2.66
N HIS A 87 -17.20 0.20 -1.72
CA HIS A 87 -18.64 0.05 -2.04
C HIS A 87 -19.12 1.19 -2.93
N TYR A 88 -18.85 2.43 -2.54
CA TYR A 88 -19.24 3.59 -3.33
C TYR A 88 -18.66 3.53 -4.74
N ARG A 89 -17.36 3.19 -4.87
CA ARG A 89 -16.68 3.11 -6.15
C ARG A 89 -17.25 2.02 -7.06
N LEU A 90 -17.56 0.84 -6.52
CA LEU A 90 -18.15 -0.25 -7.28
C LEU A 90 -19.58 0.09 -7.71
N LEU A 91 -20.38 0.75 -6.86
CA LEU A 91 -21.74 1.19 -7.18
C LEU A 91 -21.77 2.22 -8.30
N THR A 92 -20.86 3.19 -8.29
CA THR A 92 -20.85 4.30 -9.25
C THR A 92 -20.10 3.99 -10.55
N ALA A 93 -19.39 2.86 -10.62
CA ALA A 93 -18.73 2.44 -11.84
C ALA A 93 -19.76 2.09 -12.94
N ALA A 94 -19.51 2.51 -14.17
CA ALA A 94 -20.36 2.15 -15.30
C ALA A 94 -20.41 0.62 -15.48
N PRO A 95 -21.57 0.05 -15.86
CA PRO A 95 -21.68 -1.37 -16.15
C PRO A 95 -20.61 -1.81 -17.18
N GLY A 96 -19.95 -2.93 -16.92
CA GLY A 96 -18.91 -3.49 -17.80
C GLY A 96 -17.57 -2.75 -17.80
N SER A 97 -17.41 -1.67 -17.01
CA SER A 97 -16.19 -0.85 -17.01
C SER A 97 -15.00 -1.45 -16.23
N PHE A 98 -15.19 -2.50 -15.43
CA PHE A 98 -14.12 -3.02 -14.59
C PHE A 98 -12.89 -3.51 -15.36
N GLY A 99 -13.07 -4.01 -16.58
CA GLY A 99 -11.96 -4.43 -17.44
C GLY A 99 -11.04 -3.29 -17.93
N THR A 100 -11.42 -2.03 -17.76
CA THR A 100 -10.57 -0.88 -18.13
C THR A 100 -9.50 -0.57 -17.08
N TYR A 101 -9.65 -1.09 -15.84
CA TYR A 101 -8.68 -0.86 -14.78
C TYR A 101 -7.46 -1.77 -14.93
N ALA A 102 -6.33 -1.26 -14.48
CA ALA A 102 -5.04 -1.91 -14.62
C ALA A 102 -5.02 -3.33 -14.03
N GLU A 103 -4.57 -4.29 -14.84
CA GLU A 103 -4.47 -5.72 -14.52
C GLU A 103 -5.79 -6.42 -14.15
N VAL A 104 -6.94 -5.81 -14.38
CA VAL A 104 -8.24 -6.45 -14.21
C VAL A 104 -8.58 -7.20 -15.50
N GLY A 105 -8.31 -8.51 -15.51
CA GLY A 105 -8.65 -9.37 -16.64
C GLY A 105 -10.16 -9.64 -16.71
N LYS A 106 -10.63 -10.14 -17.86
CA LYS A 106 -12.06 -10.38 -18.14
C LYS A 106 -12.75 -11.19 -17.05
N GLU A 107 -12.17 -12.33 -16.64
CA GLU A 107 -12.76 -13.19 -15.60
C GLU A 107 -12.98 -12.42 -14.28
N LEU A 108 -11.99 -11.62 -13.85
CA LEU A 108 -12.13 -10.84 -12.64
C LEU A 108 -13.13 -9.70 -12.79
N ALA A 109 -13.20 -9.07 -13.98
CA ALA A 109 -14.17 -8.03 -14.27
C ALA A 109 -15.62 -8.57 -14.22
N ASP A 110 -15.88 -9.72 -14.83
CA ASP A 110 -17.19 -10.39 -14.81
C ASP A 110 -17.60 -10.77 -13.38
N LYS A 111 -16.66 -11.29 -12.58
CA LYS A 111 -16.90 -11.61 -11.16
C LYS A 111 -17.17 -10.37 -10.31
N LEU A 112 -16.45 -9.27 -10.55
CA LEU A 112 -16.70 -7.99 -9.88
C LEU A 112 -18.10 -7.48 -10.19
N GLU A 113 -18.51 -7.54 -11.45
CA GLU A 113 -19.86 -7.13 -11.89
C GLU A 113 -20.95 -7.93 -11.17
N ALA A 114 -20.80 -9.25 -11.10
CA ALA A 114 -21.74 -10.14 -10.41
C ALA A 114 -21.79 -9.94 -8.88
N ASN A 115 -20.73 -9.41 -8.28
CA ASN A 115 -20.61 -9.25 -6.82
C ASN A 115 -20.67 -7.79 -6.35
N ARG A 116 -21.06 -6.82 -7.20
CA ARG A 116 -21.08 -5.37 -6.88
C ARG A 116 -21.76 -5.03 -5.56
N LEU A 117 -22.81 -5.76 -5.20
CA LEU A 117 -23.64 -5.54 -4.01
C LEU A 117 -23.58 -6.71 -3.02
N SER A 118 -22.85 -7.77 -3.34
CA SER A 118 -22.91 -9.04 -2.62
C SER A 118 -21.72 -9.25 -1.70
N PHE A 119 -21.26 -8.21 -1.01
CA PHE A 119 -20.16 -8.33 -0.05
C PHE A 119 -20.34 -7.34 1.12
N THR A 120 -19.74 -7.66 2.26
CA THR A 120 -19.82 -6.85 3.49
C THR A 120 -18.60 -5.95 3.69
N ASN A 121 -17.42 -6.41 3.29
CA ASN A 121 -16.16 -5.68 3.47
C ASN A 121 -15.12 -6.13 2.45
N TRP A 122 -13.97 -5.43 2.43
CA TRP A 122 -12.87 -5.71 1.51
C TRP A 122 -12.41 -7.18 1.53
N GLY A 123 -12.22 -7.73 2.73
CA GLY A 123 -11.77 -9.12 2.90
C GLY A 123 -12.79 -10.13 2.37
N ASP A 124 -14.08 -9.91 2.65
CA ASP A 124 -15.17 -10.74 2.15
C ASP A 124 -15.22 -10.72 0.61
N LEU A 125 -15.13 -9.53 0.00
CA LEU A 125 -15.07 -9.44 -1.46
C LEU A 125 -13.86 -10.19 -2.04
N CYS A 126 -12.67 -10.01 -1.45
CA CYS A 126 -11.50 -10.75 -1.89
C CYS A 126 -11.69 -12.27 -1.79
N ALA A 127 -12.31 -12.76 -0.71
CA ALA A 127 -12.58 -14.19 -0.52
C ALA A 127 -13.55 -14.75 -1.58
N ARG A 128 -14.61 -13.99 -1.92
CA ARG A 128 -15.59 -14.37 -2.95
C ARG A 128 -14.99 -14.41 -4.37
N LEU A 129 -14.10 -13.47 -4.67
CA LEU A 129 -13.48 -13.35 -5.98
C LEU A 129 -12.32 -14.34 -6.18
N LYS A 130 -11.75 -14.87 -5.08
CA LYS A 130 -10.58 -15.76 -5.12
C LYS A 130 -10.88 -17.06 -5.85
N THR A 131 -9.95 -17.46 -6.72
CA THR A 131 -9.92 -18.78 -7.37
C THR A 131 -8.54 -19.41 -7.22
N ARG A 132 -8.34 -20.59 -7.78
CA ARG A 132 -7.03 -21.21 -7.85
C ARG A 132 -6.02 -20.36 -8.63
N GLU A 133 -6.49 -19.64 -9.65
CA GLU A 133 -5.64 -18.85 -10.56
C GLU A 133 -5.59 -17.36 -10.18
N ILE A 134 -6.61 -16.85 -9.48
CA ILE A 134 -6.68 -15.46 -9.05
C ILE A 134 -6.44 -15.40 -7.54
N THR A 135 -5.22 -15.04 -7.15
CA THR A 135 -4.82 -14.99 -5.75
C THR A 135 -5.44 -13.80 -5.02
N TYR A 136 -5.60 -13.91 -3.69
CA TYR A 136 -6.05 -12.82 -2.83
C TYR A 136 -5.26 -11.52 -3.04
N SER A 137 -3.93 -11.61 -3.13
CA SER A 137 -3.06 -10.45 -3.30
C SER A 137 -3.27 -9.77 -4.66
N LYS A 138 -3.54 -10.54 -5.73
CA LYS A 138 -3.88 -9.98 -7.05
C LYS A 138 -5.21 -9.23 -6.98
N ILE A 139 -6.24 -9.83 -6.38
CA ILE A 139 -7.55 -9.20 -6.22
C ILE A 139 -7.42 -7.90 -5.43
N SER A 140 -6.80 -7.95 -4.25
CA SER A 140 -6.62 -6.77 -3.39
C SER A 140 -5.91 -5.64 -4.13
N ARG A 141 -4.87 -5.93 -4.92
CA ARG A 141 -4.19 -4.94 -5.77
C ARG A 141 -5.11 -4.36 -6.85
N CYS A 142 -5.92 -5.20 -7.51
CA CYS A 142 -6.90 -4.74 -8.49
C CYS A 142 -7.97 -3.85 -7.85
N LEU A 143 -8.46 -4.19 -6.65
CA LEU A 143 -9.41 -3.35 -5.90
C LEU A 143 -8.81 -1.98 -5.55
N CYS A 144 -7.53 -1.91 -5.14
CA CYS A 144 -6.84 -0.63 -4.95
C CYS A 144 -6.82 0.20 -6.25
N ARG A 145 -6.54 -0.42 -7.40
CA ARG A 145 -6.54 0.28 -8.69
C ARG A 145 -7.91 0.78 -9.11
N ILE A 146 -8.94 0.00 -8.87
CA ILE A 146 -10.33 0.42 -9.10
C ILE A 146 -10.67 1.62 -8.20
N LEU A 147 -10.33 1.52 -6.91
CA LEU A 147 -10.57 2.58 -5.93
C LEU A 147 -9.87 3.89 -6.32
N LEU A 148 -8.63 3.80 -6.79
CA LEU A 148 -7.84 4.95 -7.23
C LEU A 148 -8.08 5.35 -8.69
N SER A 149 -8.92 4.63 -9.43
CA SER A 149 -9.15 4.86 -10.86
C SER A 149 -7.86 4.80 -11.70
N VAL A 150 -7.01 3.80 -11.45
CA VAL A 150 -5.80 3.55 -12.25
C VAL A 150 -6.19 2.67 -13.43
N SER A 151 -6.18 3.24 -14.63
CA SER A 151 -6.55 2.52 -15.86
C SER A 151 -5.38 1.66 -16.39
N GLN A 152 -5.71 0.72 -17.27
CA GLN A 152 -4.71 -0.06 -18.01
C GLN A 152 -3.84 0.83 -18.89
N GLU A 153 -4.42 1.86 -19.48
CA GLU A 153 -3.71 2.86 -20.30
C GLU A 153 -2.65 3.62 -19.48
N MET A 154 -3.00 4.08 -18.27
CA MET A 154 -2.04 4.72 -17.37
C MET A 154 -0.88 3.79 -17.00
N LEU A 155 -1.16 2.50 -16.79
CA LEU A 155 -0.11 1.52 -16.48
C LEU A 155 0.84 1.30 -17.68
N LEU A 156 0.29 1.25 -18.89
CA LEU A 156 1.08 1.11 -20.12
C LEU A 156 1.94 2.34 -20.35
N ALA A 157 1.38 3.54 -20.23
CA ALA A 157 2.12 4.79 -20.33
C ALA A 157 3.25 4.89 -19.30
N ALA A 158 2.99 4.47 -18.05
CA ALA A 158 4.03 4.42 -17.03
C ALA A 158 5.15 3.43 -17.38
N ARG A 159 4.79 2.25 -17.92
CA ARG A 159 5.77 1.25 -18.36
C ARG A 159 6.68 1.79 -19.47
N ASP A 160 6.12 2.49 -20.44
CA ASP A 160 6.88 3.03 -21.58
C ASP A 160 7.80 4.20 -21.15
N ASN A 161 7.59 4.74 -19.94
CA ASN A 161 8.41 5.75 -19.27
C ASN A 161 9.15 5.19 -18.03
N ASP A 162 9.63 3.95 -18.08
CA ASP A 162 10.41 3.28 -17.03
C ASP A 162 9.75 3.26 -15.64
N TYR A 163 8.41 3.35 -15.54
CA TYR A 163 7.58 3.29 -14.33
C TYR A 163 7.81 4.38 -13.27
N THR A 164 8.87 5.15 -13.34
CA THR A 164 9.22 6.10 -12.27
C THR A 164 9.36 7.52 -12.82
N PRO A 165 8.25 8.21 -13.11
CA PRO A 165 8.29 9.53 -13.75
C PRO A 165 8.66 10.67 -12.79
N TYR A 166 8.75 10.44 -11.48
CA TYR A 166 9.18 11.41 -10.47
C TYR A 166 9.62 10.70 -9.19
N ALA A 167 10.33 11.43 -8.33
CA ALA A 167 10.61 11.02 -6.97
C ALA A 167 10.09 12.06 -5.97
N ARG A 168 9.29 11.64 -4.99
CA ARG A 168 8.76 12.50 -3.94
C ARG A 168 9.63 12.42 -2.69
N ILE A 169 10.14 13.56 -2.25
CA ILE A 169 10.90 13.69 -1.02
C ILE A 169 9.91 13.93 0.13
N LEU A 170 9.85 13.03 1.10
CA LEU A 170 8.97 13.12 2.25
C LEU A 170 9.62 13.83 3.43
N GLY A 171 10.94 13.74 3.56
CA GLY A 171 11.72 14.37 4.61
C GLY A 171 13.21 14.09 4.45
N PHE A 172 14.03 14.78 5.24
CA PHE A 172 15.47 14.60 5.29
C PHE A 172 16.06 15.17 6.58
N ARG A 173 17.27 14.74 6.93
CA ARG A 173 18.03 15.35 8.02
C ARG A 173 18.56 16.72 7.61
N LYS A 174 18.51 17.71 8.49
CA LYS A 174 19.02 19.07 8.19
C LYS A 174 20.46 19.05 7.68
N SER A 175 21.31 18.18 8.20
CA SER A 175 22.70 17.99 7.76
C SER A 175 22.83 17.51 6.30
N ALA A 176 21.79 16.86 5.76
CA ALA A 176 21.75 16.36 4.38
C ALA A 176 21.17 17.40 3.38
N SER A 177 20.86 18.63 3.83
CA SER A 177 20.32 19.68 2.96
C SER A 177 21.16 19.96 1.70
N PRO A 178 22.53 20.00 1.76
CA PRO A 178 23.34 20.19 0.56
C PRO A 178 23.16 19.09 -0.49
N LEU A 179 22.88 17.86 -0.04
CA LEU A 179 22.67 16.70 -0.93
C LEU A 179 21.45 16.89 -1.85
N LEU A 180 20.41 17.60 -1.39
CA LEU A 180 19.22 17.88 -2.21
C LEU A 180 19.56 18.65 -3.48
N SER A 181 20.49 19.59 -3.41
CA SER A 181 20.95 20.36 -4.56
C SER A 181 21.71 19.48 -5.54
N VAL A 182 22.56 18.58 -5.03
CA VAL A 182 23.29 17.60 -5.85
C VAL A 182 22.30 16.63 -6.52
N LEU A 183 21.35 16.10 -5.79
CA LEU A 183 20.32 15.21 -6.32
C LEU A 183 19.50 15.88 -7.41
N LYS A 184 19.03 17.12 -7.19
CA LYS A 184 18.26 17.86 -8.19
C LYS A 184 19.05 18.11 -9.48
N LYS A 185 20.37 18.35 -9.38
CA LYS A 185 21.23 18.62 -10.52
C LYS A 185 21.53 17.37 -11.35
N ASN A 186 21.62 16.21 -10.71
CA ASN A 186 22.06 14.96 -11.33
C ASN A 186 20.92 13.94 -11.57
N SER A 187 19.70 14.22 -11.11
CA SER A 187 18.56 13.33 -11.31
C SER A 187 17.99 13.48 -12.72
N SER A 188 17.76 12.36 -13.39
CA SER A 188 17.05 12.30 -14.67
C SER A 188 15.54 12.47 -14.55
N ILE A 189 14.99 12.35 -13.32
CA ILE A 189 13.56 12.52 -13.06
C ILE A 189 13.32 13.70 -12.10
N PRO A 190 12.16 14.38 -12.19
CA PRO A 190 11.79 15.46 -11.28
C PRO A 190 11.77 15.04 -9.81
N LEU A 191 12.36 15.83 -8.92
CA LEU A 191 12.30 15.65 -7.47
C LEU A 191 11.26 16.59 -6.86
N ILE A 192 10.17 16.02 -6.35
CA ILE A 192 9.06 16.77 -5.76
C ILE A 192 9.29 16.93 -4.26
N SER A 193 9.72 18.11 -3.84
CA SER A 193 9.88 18.45 -2.43
C SER A 193 8.69 19.24 -1.87
N ARG A 194 7.88 19.87 -2.74
CA ARG A 194 6.66 20.59 -2.36
C ARG A 194 5.48 20.05 -3.17
N PRO A 195 4.53 19.36 -2.54
CA PRO A 195 3.40 18.74 -3.24
C PRO A 195 2.64 19.73 -4.15
N ALA A 196 2.37 20.93 -3.67
CA ALA A 196 1.64 21.96 -4.44
C ALA A 196 2.39 22.46 -5.70
N ALA A 197 3.69 22.19 -5.81
CA ALA A 197 4.48 22.60 -6.98
C ALA A 197 4.61 21.49 -8.05
N ALA A 198 4.07 20.30 -7.80
CA ALA A 198 4.19 19.15 -8.69
C ALA A 198 3.70 19.44 -10.12
N ALA A 199 2.57 20.12 -10.26
CA ALA A 199 1.98 20.48 -11.56
C ALA A 199 2.90 21.34 -12.46
N ARG A 200 3.89 22.02 -11.87
CA ARG A 200 4.83 22.87 -12.64
C ARG A 200 6.05 22.11 -13.19
N SER A 201 6.29 20.91 -12.66
CA SER A 201 7.52 20.17 -12.94
C SER A 201 7.28 18.79 -13.55
N LEU A 202 6.04 18.34 -13.58
CA LEU A 202 5.65 17.03 -14.11
C LEU A 202 5.03 17.15 -15.49
N SER A 203 5.26 16.15 -16.35
CA SER A 203 4.48 15.97 -17.57
C SER A 203 3.01 15.68 -17.23
N PRO A 204 2.06 15.84 -18.17
CA PRO A 204 0.65 15.52 -17.92
C PRO A 204 0.43 14.10 -17.43
N GLU A 205 1.14 13.12 -17.99
CA GLU A 205 1.07 11.70 -17.62
C GLU A 205 1.63 11.46 -16.21
N ALA A 206 2.78 12.07 -15.90
CA ALA A 206 3.38 11.99 -14.58
C ALA A 206 2.51 12.69 -13.52
N LEU A 207 1.88 13.81 -13.87
CA LEU A 207 0.95 14.51 -13.00
C LEU A 207 -0.30 13.67 -12.72
N ALA A 208 -0.86 13.01 -13.73
CA ALA A 208 -2.00 12.12 -13.56
C ALA A 208 -1.70 10.96 -12.58
N LEU A 209 -0.49 10.39 -12.62
CA LEU A 209 -0.05 9.39 -11.62
C LEU A 209 0.15 10.01 -10.24
N TYR A 210 0.76 11.20 -10.17
CA TYR A 210 0.96 11.92 -8.91
C TYR A 210 -0.37 12.23 -8.20
N GLU A 211 -1.40 12.58 -8.96
CA GLU A 211 -2.75 12.80 -8.41
C GLU A 211 -3.35 11.51 -7.81
N LYS A 212 -2.97 10.33 -8.32
CA LYS A 212 -3.37 9.05 -7.68
C LYS A 212 -2.67 8.82 -6.35
N ASP A 213 -1.40 9.22 -6.23
CA ASP A 213 -0.69 9.19 -4.94
C ASP A 213 -1.35 10.13 -3.92
N VAL A 214 -1.72 11.34 -4.35
CA VAL A 214 -2.44 12.32 -3.51
C VAL A 214 -3.81 11.77 -3.09
N LEU A 215 -4.56 11.18 -4.02
CA LEU A 215 -5.86 10.55 -3.73
C LEU A 215 -5.70 9.38 -2.74
N ALA A 216 -4.69 8.53 -2.90
CA ALA A 216 -4.39 7.43 -1.98
C ALA A 216 -4.09 7.93 -0.57
N ALA A 217 -3.32 9.02 -0.45
CA ALA A 217 -3.04 9.67 0.82
C ALA A 217 -4.31 10.22 1.47
N HIS A 218 -5.17 10.90 0.72
CA HIS A 218 -6.45 11.42 1.22
C HIS A 218 -7.40 10.30 1.66
N LEU A 219 -7.55 9.22 0.89
CA LEU A 219 -8.36 8.06 1.28
C LEU A 219 -7.86 7.42 2.57
N THR A 220 -6.54 7.28 2.72
CA THR A 220 -5.93 6.77 3.95
C THR A 220 -6.23 7.68 5.15
N GLN A 221 -6.14 8.99 4.98
CA GLN A 221 -6.45 9.96 6.04
C GLN A 221 -7.94 9.99 6.37
N THR A 222 -8.82 9.85 5.38
CA THR A 222 -10.27 9.76 5.60
C THR A 222 -10.63 8.51 6.40
N ALA A 223 -10.02 7.36 6.08
CA ALA A 223 -10.20 6.14 6.87
C ALA A 223 -9.67 6.29 8.31
N ARG A 224 -8.56 7.02 8.50
CA ARG A 224 -8.06 7.36 9.84
C ARG A 224 -9.03 8.29 10.58
N CYS A 225 -9.54 9.32 9.91
CA CYS A 225 -10.54 10.22 10.48
C CYS A 225 -11.77 9.45 10.98
N ALA A 226 -12.27 8.50 10.22
CA ALA A 226 -13.40 7.66 10.63
C ALA A 226 -13.13 6.86 11.92
N LYS A 227 -11.86 6.49 12.19
CA LYS A 227 -11.44 5.78 13.40
C LYS A 227 -11.14 6.66 14.59
N THR A 228 -10.65 7.87 14.38
CA THR A 228 -10.07 8.72 15.43
C THR A 228 -10.82 10.02 15.65
N GLY A 229 -11.68 10.43 14.72
CA GLY A 229 -12.28 11.76 14.71
C GLY A 229 -11.32 12.90 14.31
N GLN A 230 -10.03 12.61 14.06
CA GLN A 230 -9.05 13.62 13.63
C GLN A 230 -9.29 14.03 12.19
N LEU A 231 -9.33 15.34 11.93
CA LEU A 231 -9.53 15.87 10.58
C LEU A 231 -8.39 15.45 9.65
N PRO A 232 -8.70 15.11 8.39
CA PRO A 232 -7.67 14.83 7.37
C PRO A 232 -6.85 16.09 7.09
N VAL A 233 -5.55 15.92 6.94
CA VAL A 233 -4.65 16.99 6.48
C VAL A 233 -4.58 16.94 4.96
N HIS A 234 -4.78 18.05 4.30
CA HIS A 234 -4.70 18.13 2.85
C HIS A 234 -3.26 17.86 2.37
N GLU A 235 -3.07 16.92 1.47
CA GLU A 235 -1.74 16.46 1.08
C GLU A 235 -0.87 17.55 0.45
N TYR A 236 -1.47 18.50 -0.27
CA TYR A 236 -0.75 19.64 -0.85
C TYR A 236 -0.24 20.65 0.19
N THR A 237 -0.80 20.66 1.41
CA THR A 237 -0.32 21.53 2.50
C THR A 237 0.73 20.86 3.39
N ARG A 238 1.03 19.57 3.15
CA ARG A 238 2.04 18.84 3.92
C ARG A 238 3.42 19.44 3.72
N GLN A 239 4.06 19.73 4.83
CA GLN A 239 5.45 20.15 4.85
C GLN A 239 6.40 18.94 4.88
N LEU A 240 7.63 19.17 4.43
CA LEU A 240 8.71 18.20 4.56
C LEU A 240 9.01 17.93 6.04
N ILE A 241 9.26 16.67 6.35
CA ILE A 241 9.74 16.28 7.69
C ILE A 241 11.23 16.61 7.77
N LEU A 242 11.58 17.49 8.68
CA LEU A 242 12.98 17.85 8.98
C LEU A 242 13.39 17.18 10.28
N LEU A 243 14.43 16.34 10.21
CA LEU A 243 15.02 15.63 11.34
C LEU A 243 16.35 16.27 11.75
#